data_02eab66174698a8886623ed7b3ab1b91
#
_entry.id   02eab66174698a8886623ed7b3ab1b91
#
_cell.length_a   1.000
_cell.length_b   1.000
_cell.length_c   1.000
_cell.angle_alpha   90.00
_cell.angle_beta   90.00
_cell.angle_gamma   90.00
#
_symmetry.space_group_name_H-M   'P 1'
#
loop_
_entity.id
_entity.type
_entity.pdbx_description
1 polymer ?
#
loop_
_entity_poly.entity_id
_entity_poly.type
_entity_poly.pdbx_seq_one_letter_code
_entity_poly.pdbx_strand_id
1 'polypeptide(L)'
;MKEFIISEAQTEKAVLVGLITPEQNEQKVKEYLDELAFLADTAGVEAVKRFYQKLDYPNSVTFVGSGKLQEIKEYVVENEIGLVIFDDELSTKQLRNIEKELQVKILDRTNLILDIFARRAQTALSLIHISEPTRPEP
;
A
#
# COMPACT_ATOMS: atom_id res chain seq x y z
N MET A 1 -2.23 -28.53 9.46
CA MET A 1 -2.34 -27.98 9.40
C MET A 1 -2.54 -27.47 9.49
N LYS A 2 -2.92 -27.39 9.49
CA LYS A 2 -3.29 -26.69 9.67
C LYS A 2 -3.01 -25.99 9.49
N GLU A 3 -2.51 -25.78 9.30
CA GLU A 3 -2.30 -25.05 9.20
C GLU A 3 -2.21 -24.36 8.51
N PHE A 4 -1.55 -24.11 7.79
CA PHE A 4 -1.59 -23.33 6.99
C PHE A 4 -2.53 -22.49 6.80
N ILE A 5 -3.23 -22.66 6.80
CA ILE A 5 -4.50 -22.03 6.84
C ILE A 5 -4.50 -20.82 7.68
N ILE A 6 -3.83 -20.90 8.74
CA ILE A 6 -3.67 -19.79 9.63
C ILE A 6 -3.14 -18.59 8.95
N SER A 7 -2.20 -18.76 8.05
CA SER A 7 -1.67 -17.62 7.37
C SER A 7 -2.72 -16.99 6.48
N GLU A 8 -3.65 -17.75 6.01
CA GLU A 8 -4.73 -17.19 5.22
C GLU A 8 -5.63 -16.33 6.04
N ALA A 9 -5.82 -16.72 7.27
CA ALA A 9 -6.67 -15.97 8.15
C ALA A 9 -6.04 -14.65 8.55
N GLN A 10 -4.75 -14.51 8.35
CA GLN A 10 -4.06 -13.30 8.74
C GLN A 10 -4.05 -12.30 7.60
N THR A 11 -5.05 -11.45 7.60
CA THR A 11 -5.11 -10.37 6.65
C THR A 11 -4.16 -9.27 7.10
N GLU A 12 -3.35 -8.81 6.20
CA GLU A 12 -2.42 -7.74 6.51
C GLU A 12 -3.19 -6.44 6.69
N LYS A 13 -2.91 -5.71 7.76
CA LYS A 13 -3.58 -4.45 8.04
C LYS A 13 -2.76 -3.30 7.47
N ALA A 14 -3.46 -2.33 6.90
CA ALA A 14 -2.80 -1.20 6.27
C ALA A 14 -3.50 0.10 6.63
N VAL A 15 -2.73 1.16 6.53
CA VAL A 15 -3.22 2.52 6.69
C VAL A 15 -3.15 3.18 5.32
N LEU A 16 -4.20 3.90 4.96
CA LEU A 16 -4.24 4.64 3.70
C LEU A 16 -4.00 6.11 3.98
N VAL A 17 -3.25 6.77 3.12
CA VAL A 17 -2.93 8.18 3.28
C VAL A 17 -3.29 8.93 2.01
N GLY A 18 -4.06 10.00 2.16
CA GLY A 18 -4.47 10.83 1.04
C GLY A 18 -4.08 12.28 1.27
N LEU A 19 -3.69 12.96 0.21
CA LEU A 19 -3.29 14.35 0.28
C LEU A 19 -4.32 15.22 -0.44
N ILE A 20 -4.83 16.21 0.27
CA ILE A 20 -5.80 17.14 -0.29
C ILE A 20 -5.03 18.39 -0.73
N THR A 21 -5.15 18.73 -2.00
CA THR A 21 -4.47 19.89 -2.56
C THR A 21 -5.49 20.74 -3.32
N PRO A 22 -5.11 21.94 -3.74
CA PRO A 22 -6.03 22.75 -4.54
C PRO A 22 -6.49 22.07 -5.82
N GLU A 23 -5.70 21.14 -6.35
CA GLU A 23 -6.05 20.42 -7.57
C GLU A 23 -6.85 19.16 -7.29
N GLN A 24 -6.91 18.75 -6.04
CA GLN A 24 -7.52 17.49 -5.67
C GLN A 24 -8.27 17.69 -4.37
N ASN A 25 -9.54 18.06 -4.47
CA ASN A 25 -10.30 18.45 -3.29
C ASN A 25 -10.60 17.23 -2.40
N GLU A 26 -11.18 17.53 -1.25
CA GLU A 26 -11.41 16.53 -0.23
C GLU A 26 -12.31 15.40 -0.73
N GLN A 27 -13.34 15.74 -1.47
CA GLN A 27 -14.25 14.71 -1.98
C GLN A 27 -13.56 13.78 -2.95
N LYS A 28 -12.74 14.32 -3.84
CA LYS A 28 -12.00 13.50 -4.78
C LYS A 28 -11.03 12.57 -4.05
N VAL A 29 -10.36 13.09 -3.03
CA VAL A 29 -9.42 12.28 -2.27
C VAL A 29 -10.16 11.15 -1.57
N LYS A 30 -11.35 11.41 -1.05
CA LYS A 30 -12.14 10.35 -0.44
C LYS A 30 -12.50 9.26 -1.43
N GLU A 31 -12.89 9.66 -2.65
CA GLU A 31 -13.20 8.71 -3.70
C GLU A 31 -11.97 7.89 -4.07
N TYR A 32 -10.83 8.55 -4.19
CA TYR A 32 -9.59 7.85 -4.51
C TYR A 32 -9.22 6.86 -3.42
N LEU A 33 -9.42 7.23 -2.17
CA LEU A 33 -9.12 6.32 -1.07
C LEU A 33 -10.12 5.17 -1.01
N ASP A 34 -11.36 5.39 -1.42
CA ASP A 34 -12.32 4.29 -1.55
C ASP A 34 -11.82 3.29 -2.58
N GLU A 35 -11.35 3.78 -3.73
CA GLU A 35 -10.81 2.90 -4.75
C GLU A 35 -9.56 2.19 -4.26
N LEU A 36 -8.72 2.92 -3.55
CA LEU A 36 -7.49 2.36 -3.03
C LEU A 36 -7.78 1.26 -2.01
N ALA A 37 -8.78 1.48 -1.18
CA ALA A 37 -9.20 0.46 -0.21
C ALA A 37 -9.70 -0.79 -0.91
N PHE A 38 -10.43 -0.60 -2.00
CA PHE A 38 -10.91 -1.73 -2.79
C PHE A 38 -9.74 -2.50 -3.40
N LEU A 39 -8.77 -1.78 -3.94
CA LEU A 39 -7.58 -2.42 -4.50
C LEU A 39 -6.81 -3.17 -3.44
N ALA A 40 -6.69 -2.57 -2.26
CA ALA A 40 -5.98 -3.22 -1.16
C ALA A 40 -6.71 -4.50 -0.75
N ASP A 41 -8.02 -4.45 -0.69
CA ASP A 41 -8.82 -5.62 -0.36
C ASP A 41 -8.58 -6.73 -1.37
N THR A 42 -8.48 -6.36 -2.64
CA THR A 42 -8.18 -7.32 -3.70
C THR A 42 -6.83 -7.99 -3.49
N ALA A 43 -5.90 -7.27 -2.87
CA ALA A 43 -4.58 -7.80 -2.58
C ALA A 43 -4.51 -8.55 -1.26
N GLY A 44 -5.63 -8.72 -0.58
CA GLY A 44 -5.65 -9.39 0.70
C GLY A 44 -5.24 -8.50 1.86
N VAL A 45 -5.38 -7.19 1.69
CA VAL A 45 -4.98 -6.23 2.69
C VAL A 45 -6.21 -5.50 3.21
N GLU A 46 -6.32 -5.39 4.51
CA GLU A 46 -7.44 -4.68 5.13
C GLU A 46 -7.04 -3.25 5.48
N ALA A 47 -7.74 -2.27 4.91
CA ALA A 47 -7.48 -0.86 5.20
C ALA A 47 -8.24 -0.49 6.46
N VAL A 48 -7.53 -0.37 7.57
CA VAL A 48 -8.16 -0.16 8.87
C VAL A 48 -8.24 1.31 9.27
N LYS A 49 -7.50 2.18 8.60
CA LYS A 49 -7.47 3.60 8.94
C LYS A 49 -7.11 4.42 7.73
N ARG A 50 -7.68 5.60 7.63
CA ARG A 50 -7.35 6.56 6.58
C ARG A 50 -6.87 7.84 7.21
N PHE A 51 -5.77 8.38 6.68
CA PHE A 51 -5.27 9.68 7.10
C PHE A 51 -5.39 10.66 5.94
N TYR A 52 -5.73 11.88 6.25
CA TYR A 52 -5.84 12.95 5.27
C TYR A 52 -4.98 14.10 5.72
N GLN A 53 -4.38 14.78 4.77
CA GLN A 53 -3.69 16.02 5.07
C GLN A 53 -3.92 17.00 3.95
N LYS A 54 -4.10 18.26 4.31
CA LYS A 54 -4.32 19.33 3.35
C LYS A 54 -3.04 20.11 3.20
N LEU A 55 -2.47 20.13 2.01
CA LEU A 55 -1.28 20.89 1.70
C LEU A 55 -1.46 21.51 0.33
N ASP A 56 -0.74 22.58 0.06
CA ASP A 56 -0.80 23.20 -1.27
C ASP A 56 -0.14 22.29 -2.29
N TYR A 57 0.88 21.58 -1.90
CA TYR A 57 1.57 20.61 -2.76
C TYR A 57 2.28 19.59 -1.87
N PRO A 58 2.62 18.44 -2.42
CA PRO A 58 3.26 17.40 -1.62
C PRO A 58 4.61 17.83 -1.10
N ASN A 59 4.94 17.38 0.10
CA ASN A 59 6.27 17.61 0.64
C ASN A 59 7.28 16.81 -0.17
N SER A 60 8.36 17.47 -0.58
CA SER A 60 9.33 16.82 -1.46
C SER A 60 10.14 15.74 -0.75
N VAL A 61 10.15 15.73 0.55
CA VAL A 61 10.94 14.76 1.32
C VAL A 61 10.10 13.60 1.80
N THR A 62 8.93 13.89 2.37
CA THR A 62 8.12 12.86 3.01
C THR A 62 6.67 12.82 2.51
N PHE A 63 6.35 13.53 1.46
CA PHE A 63 5.03 13.62 0.85
C PHE A 63 4.02 14.34 1.74
N VAL A 64 3.93 13.98 3.02
CA VAL A 64 3.08 14.67 3.98
C VAL A 64 3.96 15.45 4.96
N GLY A 65 3.36 16.33 5.73
CA GLY A 65 4.11 17.11 6.71
C GLY A 65 4.64 16.23 7.82
N SER A 66 5.67 16.72 8.51
CA SER A 66 6.31 15.94 9.56
C SER A 66 5.35 15.61 10.70
N GLY A 67 4.44 16.53 11.02
CA GLY A 67 3.46 16.26 12.07
C GLY A 67 2.51 15.14 11.71
N LYS A 68 2.05 15.14 10.46
CA LYS A 68 1.18 14.06 10.01
C LYS A 68 1.94 12.74 9.95
N LEU A 69 3.18 12.78 9.51
CA LEU A 69 3.98 11.58 9.45
C LEU A 69 4.18 10.99 10.84
N GLN A 70 4.40 11.83 11.83
CA GLN A 70 4.53 11.38 13.21
C GLN A 70 3.24 10.76 13.72
N GLU A 71 2.11 11.36 13.36
CA GLU A 71 0.80 10.86 13.73
C GLU A 71 0.58 9.47 13.14
N ILE A 72 0.96 9.30 11.88
CA ILE A 72 0.84 8.00 11.22
C ILE A 72 1.76 6.98 11.90
N LYS A 73 2.97 7.40 12.24
CA LYS A 73 3.92 6.52 12.89
C LYS A 73 3.38 6.01 14.22
N GLU A 74 2.79 6.89 15.00
CA GLU A 74 2.24 6.50 16.30
C GLU A 74 1.11 5.50 16.13
N TYR A 75 0.25 5.72 15.15
CA TYR A 75 -0.84 4.79 14.89
C TYR A 75 -0.31 3.44 14.44
N VAL A 76 0.68 3.45 13.57
CA VAL A 76 1.27 2.24 13.04
C VAL A 76 1.88 1.39 14.16
N VAL A 77 2.61 2.03 15.06
CA VAL A 77 3.23 1.31 16.16
C VAL A 77 2.17 0.80 17.13
N GLU A 78 1.22 1.64 17.48
CA GLU A 78 0.21 1.29 18.47
C GLU A 78 -0.68 0.16 18.00
N ASN A 79 -1.01 0.12 16.72
CA ASN A 79 -1.93 -0.86 16.17
C ASN A 79 -1.25 -1.97 15.39
N GLU A 80 0.07 -2.02 15.47
CA GLU A 80 0.86 -3.07 14.82
C GLU A 80 0.55 -3.17 13.33
N ILE A 81 0.53 -2.03 12.67
CA ILE A 81 0.28 -1.97 11.25
C ILE A 81 1.57 -2.31 10.50
N GLY A 82 1.48 -3.15 9.49
CA GLY A 82 2.65 -3.56 8.74
C GLY A 82 2.78 -2.90 7.38
N LEU A 83 1.81 -2.09 6.98
CA LEU A 83 1.79 -1.55 5.63
C LEU A 83 1.11 -0.18 5.63
N VAL A 84 1.70 0.76 4.92
CA VAL A 84 1.09 2.07 4.71
C VAL A 84 1.03 2.31 3.21
N ILE A 85 -0.14 2.67 2.70
CA ILE A 85 -0.36 2.87 1.27
C ILE A 85 -0.73 4.33 1.03
N PHE A 86 0.03 4.98 0.16
CA PHE A 86 -0.23 6.38 -0.20
C PHE A 86 -1.01 6.43 -1.50
N ASP A 87 -2.04 7.26 -1.53
CA ASP A 87 -2.87 7.40 -2.72
C ASP A 87 -2.26 8.42 -3.67
N ASP A 88 -1.05 8.17 -4.08
CA ASP A 88 -0.37 9.03 -5.03
C ASP A 88 0.94 8.33 -5.37
N GLU A 89 1.62 8.87 -6.35
CA GLU A 89 2.89 8.29 -6.74
C GLU A 89 4.01 8.95 -5.94
N LEU A 90 4.79 8.15 -5.28
CA LEU A 90 5.89 8.65 -4.47
C LEU A 90 7.20 8.57 -5.25
N SER A 91 8.04 9.59 -5.10
CA SER A 91 9.39 9.50 -5.65
C SER A 91 10.20 8.51 -4.82
N THR A 92 11.31 8.05 -5.39
CA THR A 92 12.18 7.13 -4.68
C THR A 92 12.67 7.75 -3.37
N LYS A 93 12.96 9.03 -3.41
CA LYS A 93 13.42 9.75 -2.21
C LYS A 93 12.34 9.79 -1.15
N GLN A 94 11.12 10.14 -1.54
CA GLN A 94 10.01 10.18 -0.59
C GLN A 94 9.76 8.80 0.00
N LEU A 95 9.75 7.79 -0.84
CA LEU A 95 9.51 6.43 -0.40
C LEU A 95 10.52 5.98 0.62
N ARG A 96 11.80 6.23 0.36
CA ARG A 96 12.86 5.84 1.28
C ARG A 96 12.77 6.57 2.60
N ASN A 97 12.49 7.87 2.54
CA ASN A 97 12.41 8.66 3.77
C ASN A 97 11.25 8.24 4.63
N ILE A 98 10.11 7.97 4.01
CA ILE A 98 8.93 7.54 4.75
C ILE A 98 9.16 6.15 5.35
N GLU A 99 9.72 5.26 4.57
CA GLU A 99 9.99 3.91 5.03
C GLU A 99 10.94 3.91 6.22
N LYS A 100 11.96 4.75 6.14
CA LYS A 100 12.92 4.88 7.23
C LYS A 100 12.25 5.41 8.49
N GLU A 101 11.34 6.34 8.33
CA GLU A 101 10.68 6.96 9.47
C GLU A 101 9.64 6.04 10.09
N LEU A 102 8.85 5.39 9.29
CA LEU A 102 7.75 4.55 9.77
C LEU A 102 8.20 3.12 10.06
N GLN A 103 9.24 2.67 9.39
CA GLN A 103 9.81 1.33 9.58
C GLN A 103 8.80 0.22 9.30
N VAL A 104 7.94 0.45 8.32
CA VAL A 104 7.03 -0.56 7.83
C VAL A 104 7.06 -0.48 6.31
N LYS A 105 6.45 -1.44 5.66
CA LYS A 105 6.40 -1.45 4.20
C LYS A 105 5.56 -0.29 3.71
N ILE A 106 6.06 0.42 2.74
CA ILE A 106 5.37 1.57 2.15
C ILE A 106 5.08 1.26 0.69
N LEU A 107 3.84 1.45 0.30
CA LEU A 107 3.46 1.31 -1.10
C LEU A 107 2.79 2.60 -1.53
N ASP A 108 2.98 2.96 -2.79
CA ASP A 108 2.14 3.98 -3.39
C ASP A 108 1.12 3.28 -4.27
N ARG A 109 0.26 4.05 -4.91
CA ARG A 109 -0.80 3.47 -5.71
C ARG A 109 -0.25 2.59 -6.82
N THR A 110 0.77 3.07 -7.51
CA THR A 110 1.36 2.31 -8.61
C THR A 110 1.96 1.01 -8.13
N ASN A 111 2.68 1.05 -7.03
CA ASN A 111 3.31 -0.15 -6.50
C ASN A 111 2.29 -1.15 -5.99
N LEU A 112 1.18 -0.67 -5.44
CA LEU A 112 0.11 -1.57 -5.02
C LEU A 112 -0.47 -2.30 -6.21
N ILE A 113 -0.72 -1.58 -7.29
CA ILE A 113 -1.28 -2.19 -8.50
C ILE A 113 -0.30 -3.22 -9.07
N LEU A 114 0.98 -2.87 -9.09
CA LEU A 114 2.00 -3.80 -9.57
C LEU A 114 2.07 -5.04 -8.70
N ASP A 115 1.92 -4.86 -7.40
CA ASP A 115 1.94 -5.98 -6.47
C ASP A 115 0.78 -6.93 -6.74
N ILE A 116 -0.40 -6.37 -7.01
CA ILE A 116 -1.56 -7.18 -7.33
C ILE A 116 -1.34 -7.97 -8.61
N PHE A 117 -0.80 -7.31 -9.63
CA PHE A 117 -0.49 -7.99 -10.88
C PHE A 117 0.54 -9.08 -10.69
N ALA A 118 1.54 -8.81 -9.89
CA ALA A 118 2.59 -9.80 -9.65
C ALA A 118 2.03 -11.04 -8.97
N ARG A 119 1.13 -10.85 -8.02
CA ARG A 119 0.51 -11.97 -7.34
C ARG A 119 -0.34 -12.80 -8.28
N ARG A 120 -1.10 -12.13 -9.13
CA ARG A 120 -1.92 -12.84 -10.10
C ARG A 120 -1.06 -13.56 -11.12
N ALA A 121 0.01 -12.91 -11.55
CA ALA A 121 0.94 -13.52 -12.49
C ALA A 121 1.57 -14.76 -11.90
N GLN A 122 1.94 -14.71 -10.64
CA GLN A 122 2.50 -15.86 -9.98
C GLN A 122 1.52 -17.02 -9.94
N THR A 123 0.27 -16.72 -9.63
CA THR A 123 -0.76 -17.73 -9.60
C THR A 123 -0.95 -18.36 -10.98
N ALA A 124 -1.02 -17.51 -11.99
CA ALA A 124 -1.18 -18.00 -13.36
C ALA A 124 0.02 -18.81 -13.80
N LEU A 125 1.20 -18.33 -13.47
CA LEU A 125 2.42 -19.05 -13.82
C LEU A 125 2.49 -20.37 -13.12
N SER A 126 2.03 -20.41 -11.90
CA SER A 126 2.02 -21.65 -11.15
C SER A 126 1.20 -22.70 -11.86
N LEU A 127 0.04 -22.31 -12.33
CA LEU A 127 -0.83 -23.23 -13.06
C LEU A 127 -0.21 -23.64 -14.38
N ILE A 128 0.35 -22.70 -15.09
CA ILE A 128 0.97 -22.95 -16.37
C ILE A 128 2.22 -23.77 -16.20
N HIS A 129 2.96 -23.46 -15.18
CA HIS A 129 4.22 -24.16 -14.93
C HIS A 129 4.01 -25.64 -14.72
N ILE A 130 2.93 -25.98 -14.09
CA ILE A 130 2.59 -27.37 -13.90
C ILE A 130 2.42 -28.07 -15.22
N SER A 131 1.81 -27.38 -16.16
CA SER A 131 1.57 -27.97 -17.47
C SER A 131 2.78 -27.87 -18.36
N GLU A 132 3.69 -26.92 -18.07
CA GLU A 132 4.69 -26.62 -19.01
C GLU A 132 6.04 -26.82 -18.46
N PRO A 133 6.69 -27.60 -18.62
CA PRO A 133 7.95 -27.62 -18.18
C PRO A 133 8.88 -27.19 -19.15
N THR A 134 8.95 -26.90 -19.69
CA THR A 134 9.78 -26.46 -20.32
C THR A 134 10.17 -25.48 -20.67
N ARG A 135 10.47 -25.18 -20.56
CA ARG A 135 10.84 -24.30 -20.92
C ARG A 135 11.82 -24.08 -21.18
N PRO A 136 12.28 -24.37 -21.38
CA PRO A 136 13.06 -24.26 -21.77
C PRO A 136 13.85 -24.41 -21.88
N GLU A 137 14.03 -24.86 -21.78
CA GLU A 137 14.59 -24.89 -21.95
C GLU A 137 15.00 -25.00 -22.59
N PRO A 138 15.23 -25.03 -22.87
CA PRO A 138 15.79 -25.04 -23.66
C PRO A 138 16.29 -25.23 -23.76
#